data_b4b13e65a37fa1cd6b41d48c6dc4b85e
#
_entry.id   b4b13e65a37fa1cd6b41d48c6dc4b85e
#
_cell.length_a   1.000
_cell.length_b   1.000
_cell.length_c   1.000
_cell.angle_alpha   90.00
_cell.angle_beta   90.00
_cell.angle_gamma   90.00
#
_symmetry.space_group_name_H-M   'P 1'
#
loop_
_entity.id
_entity.type
_entity.pdbx_description
1 polymer ?
#
loop_
_entity_poly.entity_id
_entity_poly.type
_entity_poly.pdbx_seq_one_letter_code
_entity_poly.pdbx_strand_id
1 'polypeptide(L)'
;MTDPFLTRLEHLFRPVEAWGEFRKGARRAAVVFVLYRQGDRWMVPFVRRRSDLRDHPGQVALPGGGVQEGESAWEAAQREVAEEIGVPVGRLVPLGAGDPIYAAVTNFSVVPFVAHLPDPVESFVHDEHELVGVLAIPLDLLLDDSGWLESESPWRFRYLTYEESTVWGLTERIVYGLAPSLREALAPV
;
A
#
# COMPACT_ATOMS: atom_id res chain seq x y z
N MET A 1 -9.42 -10.10 -22.00
CA MET A 1 -10.47 -10.38 -20.99
C MET A 1 -9.99 -9.77 -19.70
N THR A 2 -10.78 -8.89 -19.09
CA THR A 2 -10.43 -8.29 -17.78
C THR A 2 -10.51 -9.38 -16.71
N ASP A 3 -9.56 -9.43 -15.80
CA ASP A 3 -9.56 -10.39 -14.69
C ASP A 3 -10.80 -10.13 -13.80
N PRO A 4 -11.65 -11.16 -13.54
CA PRO A 4 -12.86 -10.99 -12.73
C PRO A 4 -12.58 -10.45 -11.32
N PHE A 5 -11.43 -10.73 -10.75
CA PHE A 5 -10.99 -10.20 -9.47
C PHE A 5 -10.87 -8.67 -9.52
N LEU A 6 -10.18 -8.13 -10.54
CA LEU A 6 -10.01 -6.69 -10.71
C LEU A 6 -11.34 -5.98 -10.94
N THR A 7 -12.21 -6.54 -11.79
CA THR A 7 -13.54 -5.97 -12.03
C THR A 7 -14.37 -5.87 -10.74
N ARG A 8 -14.30 -6.88 -9.88
CA ARG A 8 -15.01 -6.85 -8.58
C ARG A 8 -14.44 -5.80 -7.64
N LEU A 9 -13.13 -5.61 -7.62
CA LEU A 9 -12.50 -4.57 -6.79
C LEU A 9 -13.00 -3.17 -7.13
N GLU A 10 -13.15 -2.83 -8.42
CA GLU A 10 -13.70 -1.54 -8.86
C GLU A 10 -15.11 -1.24 -8.29
N HIS A 11 -15.89 -2.28 -7.99
CA HIS A 11 -17.23 -2.15 -7.38
C HIS A 11 -17.20 -2.11 -5.85
N LEU A 12 -16.14 -2.59 -5.22
CA LEU A 12 -16.01 -2.69 -3.76
C LEU A 12 -15.32 -1.48 -3.14
N PHE A 13 -14.51 -0.77 -3.92
CA PHE A 13 -13.84 0.45 -3.46
C PHE A 13 -14.53 1.70 -4.00
N ARG A 14 -14.37 2.81 -3.29
CA ARG A 14 -14.82 4.11 -3.79
C ARG A 14 -13.95 4.55 -4.96
N PRO A 15 -14.51 5.27 -5.96
CA PRO A 15 -13.69 5.89 -7.00
C PRO A 15 -12.58 6.76 -6.40
N VAL A 16 -11.44 6.84 -7.08
CA VAL A 16 -10.27 7.58 -6.56
C VAL A 16 -10.54 9.08 -6.35
N GLU A 17 -11.54 9.64 -7.02
CA GLU A 17 -11.99 11.04 -6.84
C GLU A 17 -12.95 11.20 -5.66
N ALA A 18 -13.55 10.11 -5.17
CA ALA A 18 -14.58 10.09 -4.13
C ALA A 18 -14.12 9.41 -2.83
N TRP A 19 -12.82 9.36 -2.57
CA TRP A 19 -12.22 8.67 -1.41
C TRP A 19 -12.59 9.28 -0.04
N GLY A 20 -13.13 10.47 0.00
CA GLY A 20 -13.50 11.16 1.22
C GLY A 20 -12.64 12.40 1.46
N GLU A 21 -12.38 12.73 2.73
CA GLU A 21 -11.63 13.91 3.11
C GLU A 21 -10.51 13.59 4.10
N PHE A 22 -9.42 14.33 4.01
CA PHE A 22 -8.37 14.29 5.03
C PHE A 22 -8.87 14.88 6.37
N ARG A 23 -8.35 14.33 7.46
CA ARG A 23 -8.63 14.90 8.78
C ARG A 23 -8.14 16.35 8.84
N LYS A 24 -9.02 17.27 9.27
CA LYS A 24 -8.69 18.68 9.41
C LYS A 24 -7.51 18.89 10.36
N GLY A 25 -6.52 19.67 9.91
CA GLY A 25 -5.31 19.98 10.67
C GLY A 25 -4.24 18.87 10.68
N ALA A 26 -4.48 17.75 10.00
CA ALA A 26 -3.46 16.74 9.79
C ALA A 26 -2.63 17.03 8.52
N ARG A 27 -1.41 16.52 8.50
CA ARG A 27 -0.60 16.43 7.28
C ARG A 27 -1.25 15.41 6.34
N ARG A 28 -1.26 15.69 5.05
CA ARG A 28 -1.92 14.86 4.05
C ARG A 28 -0.92 13.93 3.39
N ALA A 29 -1.28 12.66 3.26
CA ALA A 29 -0.47 11.68 2.54
C ALA A 29 -1.37 10.69 1.78
N ALA A 30 -0.78 10.04 0.79
CA ALA A 30 -1.42 9.00 0.01
C ALA A 30 -0.44 7.84 -0.21
N VAL A 31 -0.95 6.61 -0.17
CA VAL A 31 -0.19 5.40 -0.45
C VAL A 31 -0.94 4.53 -1.46
N VAL A 32 -0.24 3.63 -2.13
CA VAL A 32 -0.87 2.72 -3.10
C VAL A 32 -0.62 1.26 -2.71
N PHE A 33 -1.72 0.51 -2.60
CA PHE A 33 -1.73 -0.94 -2.58
C PHE A 33 -1.73 -1.42 -4.04
N VAL A 34 -0.52 -1.59 -4.59
CA VAL A 34 -0.34 -1.98 -6.00
C VAL A 34 -0.51 -3.48 -6.14
N LEU A 35 -1.43 -3.90 -7.00
CA LEU A 35 -1.62 -5.29 -7.38
C LEU A 35 -0.94 -5.56 -8.71
N TYR A 36 -0.04 -6.53 -8.78
CA TYR A 36 0.55 -6.98 -10.04
C TYR A 36 0.71 -8.50 -10.07
N ARG A 37 0.90 -9.07 -11.25
CA ARG A 37 1.13 -10.50 -11.43
C ARG A 37 2.60 -10.84 -11.51
N GLN A 38 3.00 -11.85 -10.74
CA GLN A 38 4.28 -12.54 -10.91
C GLN A 38 3.98 -14.03 -11.10
N GLY A 39 4.03 -14.48 -12.36
CA GLY A 39 3.47 -15.75 -12.75
C GLY A 39 1.96 -15.80 -12.48
N ASP A 40 1.51 -16.84 -11.79
CA ASP A 40 0.09 -17.03 -11.44
C ASP A 40 -0.30 -16.38 -10.09
N ARG A 41 0.61 -15.71 -9.39
CA ARG A 41 0.35 -15.11 -8.09
C ARG A 41 0.12 -13.61 -8.19
N TRP A 42 -0.84 -13.12 -7.40
CA TRP A 42 -0.96 -11.69 -7.10
C TRP A 42 0.09 -11.29 -6.06
N MET A 43 0.82 -10.23 -6.36
CA MET A 43 1.86 -9.67 -5.51
C MET A 43 1.56 -8.21 -5.19
N VAL A 44 2.09 -7.75 -4.07
CA VAL A 44 2.02 -6.36 -3.61
C VAL A 44 3.43 -5.88 -3.28
N PRO A 45 3.94 -4.82 -3.91
CA PRO A 45 5.24 -4.27 -3.59
C PRO A 45 5.16 -3.39 -2.33
N PHE A 46 6.11 -3.60 -1.44
CA PHE A 46 6.38 -2.75 -0.28
C PHE A 46 7.78 -2.17 -0.41
N VAL A 47 7.95 -0.94 0.03
CA VAL A 47 9.27 -0.31 0.14
C VAL A 47 9.88 -0.59 1.50
N ARG A 48 11.18 -0.90 1.54
CA ARG A 48 11.96 -1.05 2.76
C ARG A 48 12.89 0.13 2.89
N ARG A 49 12.64 0.99 3.87
CA ARG A 49 13.45 2.17 4.14
C ARG A 49 14.81 1.79 4.74
N ARG A 50 15.82 2.60 4.47
CA ARG A 50 17.15 2.41 5.05
C ARG A 50 17.09 2.57 6.57
N SER A 51 17.90 1.81 7.30
CA SER A 51 17.97 1.83 8.76
C SER A 51 18.76 3.03 9.32
N ASP A 52 19.51 3.74 8.47
CA ASP A 52 20.30 4.91 8.82
C ASP A 52 19.56 6.25 8.60
N LEU A 53 18.31 6.20 8.13
CA LEU A 53 17.47 7.39 7.98
C LEU A 53 16.97 7.91 9.34
N ARG A 54 16.74 9.24 9.40
CA ARG A 54 16.23 9.91 10.59
C ARG A 54 14.76 9.57 10.87
N ASP A 55 13.97 9.48 9.80
CA ASP A 55 12.54 9.23 9.88
C ASP A 55 12.23 7.81 9.40
N HIS A 56 11.51 7.06 10.25
CA HIS A 56 11.04 5.69 9.94
C HIS A 56 12.14 4.69 9.51
N PRO A 57 13.26 4.59 10.25
CA PRO A 57 14.39 3.72 9.87
C PRO A 57 13.96 2.26 9.80
N GLY A 58 14.31 1.58 8.70
CA GLY A 58 14.08 0.15 8.49
C GLY A 58 12.60 -0.25 8.34
N GLN A 59 11.66 0.69 8.29
CA GLN A 59 10.25 0.37 8.14
C GLN A 59 9.91 -0.18 6.75
N VAL A 60 8.97 -1.12 6.76
CA VAL A 60 8.33 -1.65 5.56
C VAL A 60 6.98 -0.98 5.39
N ALA A 61 6.78 -0.32 4.25
CA ALA A 61 5.58 0.46 3.97
C ALA A 61 5.07 0.21 2.55
N LEU A 62 3.80 0.50 2.32
CA LEU A 62 3.28 0.67 0.97
C LEU A 62 3.94 1.89 0.33
N PRO A 63 4.23 1.87 -0.99
CA PRO A 63 4.77 3.04 -1.67
C PRO A 63 3.80 4.21 -1.58
N GLY A 64 4.34 5.40 -1.32
CA GLY A 64 3.55 6.60 -1.15
C GLY A 64 4.18 7.63 -0.22
N GLY A 65 3.59 8.82 -0.15
CA GLY A 65 4.13 9.91 0.64
C GLY A 65 3.21 11.11 0.79
N GLY A 66 3.79 12.26 1.07
CA GLY A 66 3.08 13.49 1.35
C GLY A 66 2.43 14.10 0.10
N VAL A 67 1.20 14.59 0.26
CA VAL A 67 0.51 15.37 -0.78
C VAL A 67 1.06 16.79 -0.81
N GLN A 68 1.58 17.21 -1.95
CA GLN A 68 2.12 18.56 -2.17
C GLN A 68 1.04 19.59 -2.46
N GLU A 69 1.40 20.87 -2.44
CA GLU A 69 0.47 21.94 -2.75
C GLU A 69 0.08 21.90 -4.24
N GLY A 70 -1.24 21.97 -4.51
CA GLY A 70 -1.78 21.90 -5.87
C GLY A 70 -1.95 20.49 -6.43
N GLU A 71 -1.50 19.46 -5.70
CA GLU A 71 -1.57 18.07 -6.10
C GLU A 71 -2.80 17.39 -5.47
N SER A 72 -3.50 16.57 -6.23
CA SER A 72 -4.51 15.67 -5.68
C SER A 72 -3.84 14.50 -4.95
N ALA A 73 -4.59 13.81 -4.09
CA ALA A 73 -4.06 12.65 -3.37
C ALA A 73 -3.63 11.51 -4.32
N TRP A 74 -4.36 11.33 -5.43
CA TRP A 74 -4.01 10.30 -6.43
C TRP A 74 -2.77 10.68 -7.24
N GLU A 75 -2.60 11.96 -7.62
CA GLU A 75 -1.37 12.45 -8.27
C GLU A 75 -0.15 12.27 -7.36
N ALA A 76 -0.26 12.63 -6.07
CA ALA A 76 0.78 12.38 -5.08
C ALA A 76 1.15 10.90 -5.01
N ALA A 77 0.15 10.03 -4.93
CA ALA A 77 0.35 8.59 -4.87
C ALA A 77 1.10 8.05 -6.09
N GLN A 78 0.74 8.48 -7.31
CA GLN A 78 1.42 8.08 -8.53
C GLN A 78 2.86 8.60 -8.61
N ARG A 79 3.10 9.85 -8.19
CA ARG A 79 4.44 10.45 -8.17
C ARG A 79 5.35 9.66 -7.22
N GLU A 80 4.91 9.40 -6.00
CA GLU A 80 5.68 8.63 -5.01
C GLU A 80 5.97 7.20 -5.49
N VAL A 81 4.99 6.53 -6.10
CA VAL A 81 5.21 5.20 -6.72
C VAL A 81 6.27 5.25 -7.81
N ALA A 82 6.29 6.32 -8.62
CA ALA A 82 7.31 6.48 -9.65
C ALA A 82 8.71 6.73 -9.06
N GLU A 83 8.80 7.53 -8.01
CA GLU A 83 10.05 7.86 -7.30
C GLU A 83 10.59 6.64 -6.51
N GLU A 84 9.73 5.94 -5.78
CA GLU A 84 10.13 4.88 -4.85
C GLU A 84 10.33 3.51 -5.50
N ILE A 85 9.54 3.15 -6.51
CA ILE A 85 9.58 1.81 -7.12
C ILE A 85 9.72 1.82 -8.65
N GLY A 86 9.91 3.00 -9.26
CA GLY A 86 10.23 3.15 -10.67
C GLY A 86 9.06 2.87 -11.63
N VAL A 87 7.83 2.84 -11.15
CA VAL A 87 6.63 2.66 -12.01
C VAL A 87 6.19 4.01 -12.55
N PRO A 88 6.27 4.26 -13.86
CA PRO A 88 5.96 5.58 -14.44
C PRO A 88 4.54 6.03 -14.13
N VAL A 89 4.36 7.34 -13.92
CA VAL A 89 3.05 7.97 -13.75
C VAL A 89 2.13 7.60 -14.93
N GLY A 90 0.88 7.25 -14.62
CA GLY A 90 -0.11 6.84 -15.60
C GLY A 90 -0.07 5.35 -16.00
N ARG A 91 0.87 4.54 -15.46
CA ARG A 91 0.90 3.08 -15.68
C ARG A 91 -0.01 2.32 -14.73
N LEU A 92 -0.34 2.90 -13.58
CA LEU A 92 -1.28 2.30 -12.65
C LEU A 92 -2.71 2.50 -13.13
N VAL A 93 -3.48 1.42 -13.16
CA VAL A 93 -4.92 1.45 -13.38
C VAL A 93 -5.59 1.54 -12.01
N PRO A 94 -6.25 2.67 -11.66
CA PRO A 94 -6.90 2.80 -10.38
C PRO A 94 -8.09 1.84 -10.26
N LEU A 95 -8.18 1.13 -9.14
CA LEU A 95 -9.31 0.27 -8.78
C LEU A 95 -10.20 0.92 -7.72
N GLY A 96 -9.68 1.92 -7.02
CA GLY A 96 -10.42 2.73 -6.07
C GLY A 96 -9.61 3.09 -4.83
N ALA A 97 -10.30 3.56 -3.80
CA ALA A 97 -9.72 4.03 -2.56
C ALA A 97 -10.40 3.42 -1.32
N GLY A 98 -9.59 3.11 -0.32
CA GLY A 98 -10.05 2.79 1.03
C GLY A 98 -10.36 4.04 1.87
N ASP A 99 -10.83 3.83 3.08
CA ASP A 99 -11.08 4.92 4.02
C ASP A 99 -9.75 5.55 4.51
N PRO A 100 -9.68 6.89 4.64
CA PRO A 100 -8.51 7.55 5.18
C PRO A 100 -8.22 7.13 6.62
N ILE A 101 -6.95 6.88 6.92
CA ILE A 101 -6.48 6.47 8.24
C ILE A 101 -5.68 7.59 8.87
N TYR A 102 -6.01 7.94 10.11
CA TYR A 102 -5.24 8.92 10.88
C TYR A 102 -4.15 8.24 11.72
N ALA A 103 -2.90 8.68 11.50
CA ALA A 103 -1.73 8.30 12.27
C ALA A 103 -1.41 9.40 13.30
N ALA A 104 -1.86 9.22 14.54
CA ALA A 104 -1.78 10.25 15.58
C ALA A 104 -0.32 10.62 15.93
N VAL A 105 0.59 9.66 15.92
CA VAL A 105 2.01 9.87 16.29
C VAL A 105 2.71 10.82 15.33
N THR A 106 2.41 10.73 14.04
CA THR A 106 3.04 11.55 12.98
C THR A 106 2.15 12.68 12.49
N ASN A 107 0.91 12.76 13.01
CA ASN A 107 -0.13 13.69 12.57
C ASN A 107 -0.43 13.61 11.07
N PHE A 108 -0.34 12.43 10.47
CA PHE A 108 -0.75 12.22 9.09
C PHE A 108 -2.17 11.68 8.99
N SER A 109 -2.92 12.19 8.02
CA SER A 109 -4.12 11.56 7.48
C SER A 109 -3.74 10.95 6.14
N VAL A 110 -3.83 9.62 6.02
CA VAL A 110 -3.33 8.86 4.89
C VAL A 110 -4.50 8.22 4.17
N VAL A 111 -4.64 8.46 2.87
CA VAL A 111 -5.60 7.76 2.02
C VAL A 111 -4.90 6.59 1.31
N PRO A 112 -5.39 5.35 1.48
CA PRO A 112 -4.88 4.21 0.74
C PRO A 112 -5.65 4.04 -0.57
N PHE A 113 -4.96 4.10 -1.69
CA PHE A 113 -5.49 3.71 -2.98
C PHE A 113 -5.18 2.24 -3.28
N VAL A 114 -6.06 1.60 -4.06
CA VAL A 114 -5.83 0.29 -4.65
C VAL A 114 -5.70 0.47 -6.15
N ALA A 115 -4.65 -0.07 -6.73
CA ALA A 115 -4.40 0.05 -8.16
C ALA A 115 -3.80 -1.24 -8.73
N HIS A 116 -4.04 -1.49 -10.01
CA HIS A 116 -3.45 -2.58 -10.77
C HIS A 116 -2.30 -2.07 -11.65
N LEU A 117 -1.17 -2.77 -11.62
CA LEU A 117 -0.08 -2.62 -12.56
C LEU A 117 -0.17 -3.76 -13.59
N PRO A 118 -0.66 -3.49 -14.83
CA PRO A 118 -0.95 -4.53 -15.82
C PRO A 118 0.28 -5.13 -16.48
N ASP A 119 1.40 -4.41 -16.44
CA ASP A 119 2.62 -4.86 -17.12
C ASP A 119 3.40 -5.86 -16.27
N PRO A 120 4.02 -6.85 -16.89
CA PRO A 120 4.95 -7.74 -16.20
C PRO A 120 6.08 -6.94 -15.55
N VAL A 121 6.34 -7.20 -14.27
CA VAL A 121 7.45 -6.59 -13.53
C VAL A 121 8.44 -7.70 -13.19
N GLU A 122 9.62 -7.65 -13.79
CA GLU A 122 10.73 -8.54 -13.44
C GLU A 122 11.45 -8.06 -12.18
N SER A 123 11.64 -6.72 -12.09
CA SER A 123 12.23 -6.06 -10.93
C SER A 123 11.78 -4.61 -10.86
N PHE A 124 11.63 -4.09 -9.64
CA PHE A 124 11.40 -2.67 -9.40
C PHE A 124 12.73 -1.93 -9.32
N VAL A 125 12.76 -0.70 -9.86
CA VAL A 125 13.90 0.22 -9.69
C VAL A 125 13.56 1.15 -8.53
N HIS A 126 14.42 1.24 -7.52
CA HIS A 126 14.19 2.05 -6.34
C HIS A 126 15.29 3.09 -6.12
N ASP A 127 14.98 4.15 -5.37
CA ASP A 127 15.97 5.14 -4.96
C ASP A 127 16.83 4.57 -3.81
N GLU A 128 18.08 4.23 -4.10
CA GLU A 128 19.04 3.69 -3.13
C GLU A 128 19.43 4.69 -2.02
N HIS A 129 19.13 5.99 -2.18
CA HIS A 129 19.34 6.98 -1.14
C HIS A 129 18.34 6.87 0.01
N GLU A 130 17.11 6.45 -0.29
CA GLU A 130 16.04 6.31 0.71
C GLU A 130 15.70 4.86 1.04
N LEU A 131 15.83 3.96 0.07
CA LEU A 131 15.35 2.58 0.18
C LEU A 131 16.50 1.58 0.12
N VAL A 132 16.32 0.48 0.84
CA VAL A 132 17.20 -0.71 0.73
C VAL A 132 16.73 -1.60 -0.41
N GLY A 133 15.44 -1.53 -0.76
CA GLY A 133 14.85 -2.33 -1.83
C GLY A 133 13.32 -2.37 -1.76
N VAL A 134 12.77 -3.09 -2.73
CA VAL A 134 11.33 -3.37 -2.81
C VAL A 134 11.09 -4.82 -2.44
N LEU A 135 10.21 -5.04 -1.49
CA LEU A 135 9.79 -6.35 -1.01
C LEU A 135 8.45 -6.71 -1.66
N ALA A 136 8.42 -7.74 -2.49
CA ALA A 136 7.19 -8.23 -3.11
C ALA A 136 6.53 -9.27 -2.22
N ILE A 137 5.42 -8.91 -1.55
CA ILE A 137 4.70 -9.84 -0.67
C ILE A 137 3.51 -10.43 -1.43
N PRO A 138 3.34 -11.76 -1.43
CA PRO A 138 2.16 -12.39 -2.00
C PRO A 138 0.86 -11.94 -1.34
N LEU A 139 -0.16 -11.64 -2.17
CA LEU A 139 -1.46 -11.18 -1.67
C LEU A 139 -2.13 -12.20 -0.74
N ASP A 140 -2.00 -13.49 -1.03
CA ASP A 140 -2.55 -14.56 -0.19
C ASP A 140 -1.97 -14.56 1.23
N LEU A 141 -0.67 -14.25 1.40
CA LEU A 141 -0.06 -14.09 2.73
C LEU A 141 -0.58 -12.85 3.47
N LEU A 142 -0.79 -11.75 2.77
CA LEU A 142 -1.34 -10.53 3.37
C LEU A 142 -2.79 -10.73 3.85
N LEU A 143 -3.53 -11.61 3.18
CA LEU A 143 -4.94 -11.90 3.48
C LEU A 143 -5.12 -13.10 4.43
N ASP A 144 -4.08 -13.85 4.73
CA ASP A 144 -4.13 -14.94 5.72
C ASP A 144 -3.99 -14.38 7.15
N ASP A 145 -5.11 -14.36 7.88
CA ASP A 145 -5.11 -13.86 9.26
C ASP A 145 -4.21 -14.67 10.20
N SER A 146 -3.93 -15.95 9.89
CA SER A 146 -3.07 -16.79 10.69
C SER A 146 -1.58 -16.43 10.61
N GLY A 147 -1.17 -15.73 9.54
CA GLY A 147 0.18 -15.20 9.36
C GLY A 147 0.46 -13.92 10.16
N TRP A 148 -0.59 -13.23 10.63
CA TRP A 148 -0.45 -12.02 11.43
C TRP A 148 -0.36 -12.34 12.90
N LEU A 149 0.76 -12.04 13.52
CA LEU A 149 1.03 -12.26 14.92
C LEU A 149 0.70 -11.03 15.77
N GLU A 150 0.42 -11.24 17.06
CA GLU A 150 0.29 -10.16 18.03
C GLU A 150 1.60 -9.98 18.79
N SER A 151 2.02 -8.74 18.98
CA SER A 151 3.20 -8.40 19.76
C SER A 151 2.94 -8.63 21.25
N GLU A 152 3.92 -9.19 21.97
CA GLU A 152 3.90 -9.33 23.43
C GLU A 152 4.16 -8.00 24.18
N SER A 153 4.43 -6.91 23.45
CA SER A 153 4.69 -5.61 24.04
C SER A 153 3.42 -5.05 24.72
N PRO A 154 3.56 -4.13 25.71
CA PRO A 154 2.40 -3.44 26.32
C PRO A 154 1.51 -2.71 25.34
N TRP A 155 2.05 -2.35 24.17
CA TRP A 155 1.38 -1.64 23.08
C TRP A 155 0.75 -2.56 22.05
N ARG A 156 0.30 -3.73 22.41
CA ARG A 156 -0.32 -4.72 21.53
C ARG A 156 -0.57 -4.23 20.11
N PHE A 157 0.21 -4.71 19.14
CA PHE A 157 0.05 -4.43 17.72
C PHE A 157 0.20 -5.73 16.93
N ARG A 158 -0.47 -5.79 15.78
CA ARG A 158 -0.33 -6.91 14.86
C ARG A 158 0.87 -6.67 13.94
N TYR A 159 1.53 -7.75 13.56
CA TYR A 159 2.64 -7.70 12.60
C TYR A 159 2.70 -8.97 11.77
N LEU A 160 3.21 -8.84 10.55
CA LEU A 160 3.52 -9.94 9.64
C LEU A 160 5.02 -9.93 9.37
N THR A 161 5.69 -11.07 9.53
CA THR A 161 7.07 -11.24 9.12
C THR A 161 7.13 -11.94 7.77
N TYR A 162 7.83 -11.34 6.84
CA TYR A 162 8.09 -11.91 5.52
C TYR A 162 9.55 -11.69 5.16
N GLU A 163 10.28 -12.78 4.84
CA GLU A 163 11.74 -12.78 4.74
C GLU A 163 12.36 -12.20 6.03
N GLU A 164 13.25 -11.21 5.92
CA GLU A 164 13.88 -10.52 7.06
C GLU A 164 13.18 -9.20 7.43
N SER A 165 11.94 -9.03 6.99
CA SER A 165 11.21 -7.76 7.11
C SER A 165 9.92 -7.95 7.90
N THR A 166 9.49 -6.87 8.59
CA THR A 166 8.27 -6.88 9.40
C THR A 166 7.33 -5.76 8.97
N VAL A 167 6.11 -6.13 8.60
CA VAL A 167 5.00 -5.21 8.32
C VAL A 167 4.21 -4.99 9.59
N TRP A 168 4.08 -3.75 10.04
CA TRP A 168 3.37 -3.39 11.28
C TRP A 168 2.88 -1.94 11.27
N GLY A 169 2.18 -1.52 12.30
CA GLY A 169 1.83 -0.12 12.53
C GLY A 169 0.81 0.41 11.53
N LEU A 170 1.09 1.56 10.90
CA LEU A 170 0.17 2.16 9.93
C LEU A 170 -0.03 1.27 8.71
N THR A 171 1.03 0.65 8.22
CA THR A 171 0.99 -0.26 7.06
C THR A 171 0.08 -1.47 7.35
N GLU A 172 0.22 -2.09 8.53
CA GLU A 172 -0.67 -3.17 8.97
C GLU A 172 -2.13 -2.71 8.99
N ARG A 173 -2.41 -1.55 9.59
CA ARG A 173 -3.77 -1.00 9.68
C ARG A 173 -4.40 -0.75 8.30
N ILE A 174 -3.59 -0.30 7.33
CA ILE A 174 -4.04 -0.11 5.94
C ILE A 174 -4.39 -1.47 5.32
N VAL A 175 -3.47 -2.44 5.39
CA VAL A 175 -3.69 -3.79 4.86
C VAL A 175 -4.92 -4.43 5.48
N TYR A 176 -5.06 -4.33 6.81
CA TYR A 176 -6.21 -4.86 7.54
C TYR A 176 -7.53 -4.19 7.11
N GLY A 177 -7.52 -2.88 6.90
CA GLY A 177 -8.70 -2.14 6.42
C GLY A 177 -9.14 -2.50 5.00
N LEU A 178 -8.19 -2.84 4.11
CA LEU A 178 -8.48 -3.25 2.73
C LEU A 178 -8.84 -4.74 2.61
N ALA A 179 -8.39 -5.57 3.55
CA ALA A 179 -8.51 -7.03 3.48
C ALA A 179 -9.94 -7.57 3.27
N PRO A 180 -11.00 -7.03 3.91
CA PRO A 180 -12.36 -7.52 3.68
C PRO A 180 -12.78 -7.44 2.21
N SER A 181 -12.61 -6.28 1.57
CA SER A 181 -12.95 -6.08 0.15
C SER A 181 -12.08 -6.93 -0.78
N LEU A 182 -10.79 -7.07 -0.47
CA LEU A 182 -9.87 -7.92 -1.24
C LEU A 182 -10.28 -9.39 -1.17
N ARG A 183 -10.66 -9.90 0.00
CA ARG A 183 -11.14 -11.29 0.19
C ARG A 183 -12.47 -11.50 -0.53
N GLU A 184 -13.40 -10.55 -0.42
CA GLU A 184 -14.69 -10.62 -1.12
C GLU A 184 -14.50 -10.69 -2.64
N ALA A 185 -13.58 -9.89 -3.18
CA ALA A 185 -13.28 -9.93 -4.61
C ALA A 185 -12.65 -11.25 -5.07
N LEU A 186 -11.89 -11.93 -4.23
CA LEU A 186 -11.27 -13.23 -4.52
C LEU A 186 -12.22 -14.42 -4.35
N ALA A 187 -13.34 -14.24 -3.65
CA ALA A 187 -14.28 -15.34 -3.42
C ALA A 187 -14.81 -15.91 -4.74
N PRO A 188 -14.92 -17.23 -4.86
CA PRO A 188 -15.56 -17.84 -6.03
C PRO A 188 -17.02 -17.39 -6.14
N VAL A 189 -17.49 -17.23 -7.38
CA VAL A 189 -18.90 -16.92 -7.70
C VAL A 189 -19.76 -18.16 -7.47
#